data_b8efd17760502d12f7686f9a60399114
#
_entry.id   b8efd17760502d12f7686f9a60399114
#
_cell.length_a   1.000
_cell.length_b   1.000
_cell.length_c   1.000
_cell.angle_alpha   90.00
_cell.angle_beta   90.00
_cell.angle_gamma   90.00
#
_symmetry.space_group_name_H-M   'P 1'
#
loop_
_entity.id
_entity.type
_entity.pdbx_description
1 polymer ?
#
loop_
_entity_poly.entity_id
_entity_poly.type
_entity_poly.pdbx_seq_one_letter_code
_entity_poly.pdbx_strand_id
1 'polypeptide(L)'
;SNLEYDLETGSRGSRYSHIENLICDITGAEGALIVNNNAAAVILCLNEFANGKNTIVSRGELVEIGGSFRIPEIMKLAGTTLKEVGTTNKTHVFDYEDNIDEETAVLLKVHTSNFKIIGFTEEADKKDIAELGKKYEILTMEDLGSGVLVDFSKYGLPKEPTIQESIKSGIDIVTVSGDKLLGGPQCGIILGKKPLIERLKKNQYLRAFRVNKITISILENIFQYYKDEREAIKEIPILNMITEEKGKVLERAEKLSAILKERNIENSIIETESKIGGGSMPEETVESYAICFTGDAVLLEKRFRGNDIPVIGRIKNDHFILDAKTLREKDFEEITGAAERIFL
;
A
#
# COMPACT_ATOMS: atom_id res chain seq x y z
N SER A 1 -14.14 21.89 16.49
CA SER A 1 -12.82 21.37 16.14
C SER A 1 -11.96 22.50 15.57
N ASN A 2 -10.73 22.62 16.01
CA ASN A 2 -9.75 23.59 15.52
C ASN A 2 -8.95 23.10 14.29
N LEU A 3 -9.30 21.97 13.70
CA LEU A 3 -8.59 21.36 12.57
C LEU A 3 -8.50 22.30 11.35
N GLU A 4 -9.50 23.13 11.13
CA GLU A 4 -9.54 24.11 10.03
C GLU A 4 -9.24 25.54 10.52
N TYR A 5 -8.45 25.68 11.58
CA TYR A 5 -8.04 26.98 12.10
C TYR A 5 -6.56 27.22 11.80
N ASP A 6 -6.27 28.31 11.13
CA ASP A 6 -4.92 28.74 10.82
C ASP A 6 -4.41 29.66 11.93
N LEU A 7 -3.35 29.24 12.61
CA LEU A 7 -2.79 29.96 13.78
C LEU A 7 -2.05 31.24 13.39
N GLU A 8 -1.51 31.32 12.16
CA GLU A 8 -0.77 32.49 11.70
C GLU A 8 -1.72 33.62 11.27
N THR A 9 -2.79 33.28 10.57
CA THR A 9 -3.75 34.26 10.06
C THR A 9 -4.92 34.49 10.99
N GLY A 10 -5.12 33.65 12.01
CA GLY A 10 -6.27 33.73 12.93
C GLY A 10 -7.62 33.46 12.23
N SER A 11 -7.62 32.80 11.08
CA SER A 11 -8.79 32.60 10.23
C SER A 11 -9.02 31.11 9.93
N ARG A 12 -10.06 30.82 9.14
CA ARG A 12 -10.33 29.46 8.68
C ARG A 12 -9.30 29.05 7.60
N GLY A 13 -8.51 28.02 7.92
CA GLY A 13 -7.52 27.40 7.03
C GLY A 13 -7.99 26.09 6.43
N SER A 14 -7.06 25.42 5.78
CA SER A 14 -7.24 24.08 5.22
C SER A 14 -6.95 23.00 6.28
N ARG A 15 -7.75 21.94 6.33
CA ARG A 15 -7.46 20.76 7.18
C ARG A 15 -6.17 20.05 6.78
N TYR A 16 -5.71 20.22 5.54
CA TYR A 16 -4.52 19.59 5.00
C TYR A 16 -3.22 20.27 5.42
N SER A 17 -3.28 21.55 5.88
CA SER A 17 -2.09 22.30 6.31
C SER A 17 -1.31 21.64 7.43
N HIS A 18 -1.98 20.84 8.27
CA HIS A 18 -1.32 20.13 9.38
C HIS A 18 -0.36 19.03 8.92
N ILE A 19 -0.57 18.44 7.76
CA ILE A 19 0.17 17.25 7.32
C ILE A 19 0.87 17.44 5.96
N GLU A 20 0.42 18.38 5.13
CA GLU A 20 0.93 18.56 3.77
C GLU A 20 2.46 18.75 3.77
N ASN A 21 2.97 19.68 4.57
CA ASN A 21 4.40 19.96 4.65
C ASN A 21 5.20 18.72 5.10
N LEU A 22 4.69 18.00 6.11
CA LEU A 22 5.32 16.79 6.62
C LEU A 22 5.44 15.70 5.55
N ILE A 23 4.36 15.50 4.78
CA ILE A 23 4.38 14.54 3.65
C ILE A 23 5.38 14.99 2.59
N CYS A 24 5.38 16.27 2.23
CA CYS A 24 6.31 16.82 1.24
C CYS A 24 7.78 16.66 1.68
N ASP A 25 8.09 16.94 2.94
CA ASP A 25 9.45 16.81 3.49
C ASP A 25 9.96 15.36 3.42
N ILE A 26 9.08 14.37 3.66
CA ILE A 26 9.45 12.94 3.66
C ILE A 26 9.53 12.38 2.24
N THR A 27 8.62 12.80 1.35
CA THR A 27 8.51 12.24 0.00
C THR A 27 9.33 12.98 -1.05
N GLY A 28 9.66 14.24 -0.79
CA GLY A 28 10.29 15.15 -1.76
C GLY A 28 9.31 15.75 -2.78
N ALA A 29 7.98 15.58 -2.59
CA ALA A 29 6.98 16.21 -3.43
C ALA A 29 6.84 17.71 -3.13
N GLU A 30 6.40 18.51 -4.12
CA GLU A 30 6.16 19.94 -3.94
C GLU A 30 4.82 20.24 -3.27
N GLY A 31 3.87 19.32 -3.36
CA GLY A 31 2.55 19.40 -2.75
C GLY A 31 1.94 18.03 -2.52
N ALA A 32 0.99 17.97 -1.58
CA ALA A 32 0.28 16.75 -1.24
C ALA A 32 -1.21 17.03 -0.97
N LEU A 33 -2.07 16.06 -1.33
CA LEU A 33 -3.49 16.11 -1.05
C LEU A 33 -3.96 14.72 -0.61
N ILE A 34 -4.82 14.66 0.42
CA ILE A 34 -5.32 13.41 0.97
C ILE A 34 -6.81 13.28 0.66
N VAL A 35 -7.19 12.11 0.15
CA VAL A 35 -8.57 11.72 -0.16
C VAL A 35 -8.92 10.40 0.52
N ASN A 36 -10.18 9.97 0.50
CA ASN A 36 -10.68 8.85 1.29
C ASN A 36 -10.14 7.46 0.89
N ASN A 37 -9.65 7.28 -0.33
CA ASN A 37 -8.94 6.08 -0.80
C ASN A 37 -8.19 6.37 -2.11
N ASN A 38 -7.34 5.44 -2.55
CA ASN A 38 -6.55 5.62 -3.77
C ASN A 38 -7.39 5.62 -5.05
N ALA A 39 -8.50 4.89 -5.11
CA ALA A 39 -9.43 4.95 -6.24
C ALA A 39 -9.99 6.37 -6.44
N ALA A 40 -10.36 7.03 -5.35
CA ALA A 40 -10.79 8.43 -5.38
C ALA A 40 -9.65 9.38 -5.80
N ALA A 41 -8.40 9.08 -5.43
CA ALA A 41 -7.23 9.84 -5.87
C ALA A 41 -7.08 9.78 -7.40
N VAL A 42 -7.13 8.56 -7.96
CA VAL A 42 -7.03 8.34 -9.42
C VAL A 42 -8.18 9.03 -10.16
N ILE A 43 -9.43 8.85 -9.70
CA ILE A 43 -10.62 9.50 -10.31
C ILE A 43 -10.46 11.02 -10.27
N LEU A 44 -10.06 11.60 -9.14
CA LEU A 44 -9.92 13.04 -8.97
C LEU A 44 -8.87 13.62 -9.94
N CYS A 45 -7.71 12.96 -10.05
CA CYS A 45 -6.64 13.39 -10.96
C CYS A 45 -7.07 13.29 -12.42
N LEU A 46 -7.59 12.15 -12.84
CA LEU A 46 -8.01 11.96 -14.23
C LEU A 46 -9.20 12.87 -14.60
N ASN A 47 -10.14 13.10 -13.68
CA ASN A 47 -11.23 14.03 -13.91
C ASN A 47 -10.75 15.48 -14.07
N GLU A 48 -9.81 15.93 -13.25
CA GLU A 48 -9.28 17.29 -13.33
C GLU A 48 -8.47 17.54 -14.59
N PHE A 49 -7.69 16.54 -15.03
CA PHE A 49 -6.67 16.77 -16.07
C PHE A 49 -7.00 16.13 -17.42
N ALA A 50 -7.87 15.12 -17.48
CA ALA A 50 -8.16 14.34 -18.68
C ALA A 50 -9.66 14.20 -19.02
N ASN A 51 -10.56 14.88 -18.30
CA ASN A 51 -11.99 14.79 -18.58
C ASN A 51 -12.28 15.27 -20.02
N GLY A 52 -12.96 14.42 -20.80
CA GLY A 52 -13.27 14.67 -22.22
C GLY A 52 -12.09 14.46 -23.18
N LYS A 53 -10.93 13.99 -22.67
CA LYS A 53 -9.71 13.74 -23.45
C LYS A 53 -9.20 12.31 -23.27
N ASN A 54 -8.11 11.97 -23.94
CA ASN A 54 -7.48 10.66 -23.91
C ASN A 54 -6.43 10.54 -22.79
N THR A 55 -6.39 9.39 -22.13
CA THR A 55 -5.29 8.96 -21.26
C THR A 55 -4.65 7.71 -21.87
N ILE A 56 -3.34 7.77 -22.15
CA ILE A 56 -2.56 6.65 -22.65
C ILE A 56 -2.06 5.82 -21.47
N VAL A 57 -2.24 4.51 -21.52
CA VAL A 57 -1.76 3.55 -20.51
C VAL A 57 -1.31 2.25 -21.17
N SER A 58 -0.31 1.58 -20.59
CA SER A 58 0.15 0.26 -21.04
C SER A 58 -0.95 -0.79 -20.89
N ARG A 59 -1.15 -1.64 -21.91
CA ARG A 59 -2.08 -2.78 -21.85
C ARG A 59 -1.73 -3.75 -20.72
N GLY A 60 -0.44 -3.96 -20.42
CA GLY A 60 0.01 -4.78 -19.31
C GLY A 60 -0.29 -4.20 -17.92
N GLU A 61 -0.66 -2.92 -17.85
CA GLU A 61 -0.94 -2.19 -16.60
C GLU A 61 -2.45 -2.00 -16.33
N LEU A 62 -3.34 -2.63 -17.11
CA LEU A 62 -4.79 -2.58 -16.91
C LEU A 62 -5.21 -3.54 -15.80
N VAL A 63 -4.91 -3.16 -14.56
CA VAL A 63 -5.08 -4.01 -13.39
C VAL A 63 -6.52 -4.05 -12.88
N GLU A 64 -6.87 -5.18 -12.22
CA GLU A 64 -8.02 -5.31 -11.34
C GLU A 64 -7.55 -5.64 -9.93
N ILE A 65 -7.99 -4.88 -8.92
CA ILE A 65 -7.60 -5.03 -7.52
C ILE A 65 -8.84 -5.01 -6.62
N GLY A 66 -8.82 -5.82 -5.54
CA GLY A 66 -9.75 -5.68 -4.42
C GLY A 66 -11.23 -5.89 -4.77
N GLY A 67 -11.52 -6.77 -5.72
CA GLY A 67 -12.88 -7.24 -5.98
C GLY A 67 -13.69 -6.42 -6.98
N SER A 68 -13.23 -5.29 -7.48
CA SER A 68 -13.86 -4.58 -8.61
C SER A 68 -13.21 -3.25 -9.00
N PHE A 69 -12.07 -2.87 -8.43
CA PHE A 69 -11.32 -1.71 -8.92
C PHE A 69 -10.63 -2.12 -10.23
N ARG A 70 -11.11 -1.60 -11.35
CA ARG A 70 -10.58 -1.83 -12.70
C ARG A 70 -10.15 -0.51 -13.31
N ILE A 71 -8.94 -0.40 -13.75
CA ILE A 71 -8.42 0.84 -14.37
C ILE A 71 -9.32 1.36 -15.51
N PRO A 72 -9.79 0.53 -16.47
CA PRO A 72 -10.68 1.02 -17.53
C PRO A 72 -11.99 1.61 -17.01
N GLU A 73 -12.61 0.99 -15.99
CA GLU A 73 -13.86 1.48 -15.42
C GLU A 73 -13.64 2.79 -14.62
N ILE A 74 -12.53 2.90 -13.91
CA ILE A 74 -12.13 4.10 -13.18
C ILE A 74 -11.88 5.26 -14.14
N MET A 75 -11.20 5.02 -15.26
CA MET A 75 -10.98 6.01 -16.30
C MET A 75 -12.29 6.51 -16.90
N LYS A 76 -13.21 5.60 -17.20
CA LYS A 76 -14.55 5.95 -17.69
C LYS A 76 -15.32 6.78 -16.67
N LEU A 77 -15.30 6.44 -15.39
CA LEU A 77 -15.92 7.23 -14.31
C LEU A 77 -15.31 8.62 -14.17
N ALA A 78 -14.00 8.75 -14.41
CA ALA A 78 -13.32 10.03 -14.41
C ALA A 78 -13.63 10.90 -15.64
N GLY A 79 -14.28 10.33 -16.66
CA GLY A 79 -14.65 11.02 -17.90
C GLY A 79 -13.53 11.09 -18.95
N THR A 80 -12.46 10.29 -18.79
CA THR A 80 -11.39 10.19 -19.79
C THR A 80 -11.56 8.94 -20.66
N THR A 81 -11.10 9.04 -21.91
CA THR A 81 -11.09 7.91 -22.85
C THR A 81 -9.78 7.14 -22.68
N LEU A 82 -9.89 5.81 -22.45
CA LEU A 82 -8.75 4.91 -22.41
C LEU A 82 -8.15 4.76 -23.81
N LYS A 83 -6.84 4.99 -23.92
CA LYS A 83 -6.02 4.66 -25.08
C LYS A 83 -4.91 3.70 -24.64
N GLU A 84 -5.13 2.40 -24.87
CA GLU A 84 -4.19 1.37 -24.49
C GLU A 84 -3.08 1.19 -25.53
N VAL A 85 -1.82 1.03 -25.04
CA VAL A 85 -0.65 0.88 -25.90
C VAL A 85 0.20 -0.33 -25.52
N GLY A 86 1.07 -0.74 -26.43
CA GLY A 86 1.92 -1.93 -26.26
C GLY A 86 1.15 -3.23 -26.29
N THR A 87 1.71 -4.25 -25.66
CA THR A 87 1.13 -5.60 -25.53
C THR A 87 0.96 -6.00 -24.07
N THR A 88 0.40 -7.18 -23.81
CA THR A 88 0.20 -7.67 -22.44
C THR A 88 1.49 -7.76 -21.63
N ASN A 89 2.59 -8.16 -22.27
CA ASN A 89 3.86 -8.45 -21.60
C ASN A 89 5.00 -7.48 -21.97
N LYS A 90 4.81 -6.64 -23.00
CA LYS A 90 5.83 -5.67 -23.40
C LYS A 90 5.21 -4.34 -23.79
N THR A 91 5.75 -3.28 -23.23
CA THR A 91 5.43 -1.90 -23.60
C THR A 91 6.70 -1.07 -23.57
N HIS A 92 6.99 -0.43 -24.68
CA HIS A 92 8.14 0.44 -24.86
C HIS A 92 7.72 1.90 -24.84
N VAL A 93 8.66 2.80 -24.66
CA VAL A 93 8.39 4.25 -24.67
C VAL A 93 7.82 4.72 -26.02
N PHE A 94 8.29 4.14 -27.13
CA PHE A 94 7.77 4.47 -28.47
C PHE A 94 6.30 4.06 -28.64
N ASP A 95 5.80 3.04 -27.93
CA ASP A 95 4.37 2.70 -27.95
C ASP A 95 3.52 3.84 -27.41
N TYR A 96 4.00 4.56 -26.38
CA TYR A 96 3.36 5.78 -25.90
C TYR A 96 3.52 6.91 -26.92
N GLU A 97 4.74 7.15 -27.40
CA GLU A 97 5.06 8.28 -28.29
C GLU A 97 4.27 8.24 -29.58
N ASP A 98 4.21 7.08 -30.27
CA ASP A 98 3.50 6.88 -31.54
C ASP A 98 1.97 7.06 -31.41
N ASN A 99 1.47 7.02 -30.17
CA ASN A 99 0.04 7.16 -29.89
C ASN A 99 -0.36 8.53 -29.31
N ILE A 100 0.57 9.47 -29.19
CA ILE A 100 0.27 10.84 -28.78
C ILE A 100 -0.45 11.58 -29.92
N ASP A 101 -1.55 12.25 -29.59
CA ASP A 101 -2.32 13.09 -30.49
C ASP A 101 -2.82 14.35 -29.75
N GLU A 102 -3.55 15.24 -30.45
CA GLU A 102 -4.08 16.50 -29.90
C GLU A 102 -5.09 16.30 -28.76
N GLU A 103 -5.70 15.12 -28.66
CA GLU A 103 -6.63 14.75 -27.61
C GLU A 103 -5.95 14.10 -26.41
N THR A 104 -4.64 13.83 -26.47
CA THR A 104 -3.91 13.19 -25.38
C THR A 104 -3.65 14.19 -24.25
N ALA A 105 -4.16 13.89 -23.06
CA ALA A 105 -4.01 14.75 -21.88
C ALA A 105 -3.09 14.18 -20.81
N VAL A 106 -3.04 12.84 -20.65
CA VAL A 106 -2.26 12.17 -19.61
C VAL A 106 -1.55 10.96 -20.16
N LEU A 107 -0.27 10.80 -19.79
CA LEU A 107 0.46 9.54 -19.88
C LEU A 107 0.42 8.89 -18.50
N LEU A 108 -0.31 7.77 -18.40
CA LEU A 108 -0.53 7.05 -17.13
C LEU A 108 0.35 5.82 -17.04
N LYS A 109 1.09 5.70 -15.93
CA LYS A 109 1.70 4.46 -15.48
C LYS A 109 0.89 3.89 -14.32
N VAL A 110 0.70 2.56 -14.32
CA VAL A 110 0.06 1.87 -13.19
C VAL A 110 0.99 0.75 -12.72
N HIS A 111 1.41 0.84 -11.47
CA HIS A 111 2.24 -0.20 -10.88
C HIS A 111 1.42 -1.47 -10.62
N THR A 112 1.89 -2.61 -11.13
CA THR A 112 1.23 -3.90 -11.00
C THR A 112 1.49 -4.53 -9.62
N SER A 113 1.06 -3.84 -8.55
CA SER A 113 1.38 -4.21 -7.17
C SER A 113 0.79 -5.54 -6.69
N ASN A 114 -0.24 -6.06 -7.37
CA ASN A 114 -1.00 -7.25 -6.96
C ASN A 114 -0.84 -8.48 -7.86
N PHE A 115 -0.07 -8.38 -8.93
CA PHE A 115 0.29 -9.51 -9.80
C PHE A 115 1.64 -9.26 -10.48
N LYS A 116 2.23 -10.33 -11.04
CA LYS A 116 3.46 -10.24 -11.83
C LYS A 116 3.27 -10.92 -13.18
N ILE A 117 3.84 -10.33 -14.23
CA ILE A 117 3.99 -10.98 -15.53
C ILE A 117 5.43 -11.53 -15.59
N ILE A 118 5.56 -12.84 -15.79
CA ILE A 118 6.85 -13.54 -15.75
C ILE A 118 7.19 -14.06 -17.14
N GLY A 119 8.45 -13.96 -17.54
CA GLY A 119 8.96 -14.43 -18.81
C GLY A 119 9.61 -13.30 -19.63
N PHE A 120 9.31 -13.23 -20.92
CA PHE A 120 9.80 -12.17 -21.81
C PHE A 120 8.97 -10.90 -21.63
N THR A 121 9.28 -10.11 -20.60
CA THR A 121 8.56 -8.90 -20.23
C THR A 121 9.41 -7.66 -20.41
N GLU A 122 8.77 -6.53 -20.68
CA GLU A 122 9.39 -5.20 -20.72
C GLU A 122 8.37 -4.13 -20.39
N GLU A 123 8.75 -3.17 -19.56
CA GLU A 123 7.91 -2.03 -19.17
C GLU A 123 8.62 -0.73 -19.53
N ALA A 124 7.85 0.25 -20.01
CA ALA A 124 8.38 1.60 -20.20
C ALA A 124 8.81 2.18 -18.85
N ASP A 125 10.06 2.64 -18.76
CA ASP A 125 10.58 3.23 -17.52
C ASP A 125 9.86 4.56 -17.21
N LYS A 126 9.55 4.77 -15.93
CA LYS A 126 8.83 5.97 -15.48
C LYS A 126 9.59 7.28 -15.78
N LYS A 127 10.93 7.24 -15.78
CA LYS A 127 11.75 8.40 -16.11
C LYS A 127 11.63 8.75 -17.59
N ASP A 128 11.61 7.73 -18.46
CA ASP A 128 11.43 7.93 -19.90
C ASP A 128 10.03 8.48 -20.21
N ILE A 129 9.00 7.98 -19.50
CA ILE A 129 7.62 8.53 -19.59
C ILE A 129 7.58 9.99 -19.10
N ALA A 130 8.29 10.32 -18.02
CA ALA A 130 8.39 11.71 -17.54
C ALA A 130 9.10 12.63 -18.55
N GLU A 131 10.15 12.14 -19.22
CA GLU A 131 10.84 12.88 -20.29
C GLU A 131 9.95 13.04 -21.53
N LEU A 132 9.18 12.01 -21.88
CA LEU A 132 8.21 12.07 -22.97
C LEU A 132 7.12 13.12 -22.69
N GLY A 133 6.57 13.13 -21.47
CA GLY A 133 5.59 14.13 -21.04
C GLY A 133 6.12 15.56 -21.16
N LYS A 134 7.37 15.80 -20.77
CA LYS A 134 8.04 17.10 -20.94
C LYS A 134 8.21 17.47 -22.40
N LYS A 135 8.59 16.52 -23.26
CA LYS A 135 8.81 16.74 -24.69
C LYS A 135 7.53 17.19 -25.40
N TYR A 136 6.39 16.61 -25.05
CA TYR A 136 5.09 16.88 -25.68
C TYR A 136 4.17 17.78 -24.85
N GLU A 137 4.64 18.31 -23.73
CA GLU A 137 3.86 19.13 -22.79
C GLU A 137 2.58 18.42 -22.29
N ILE A 138 2.66 17.09 -22.10
CA ILE A 138 1.58 16.24 -21.62
C ILE A 138 1.84 15.86 -20.18
N LEU A 139 0.81 15.92 -19.34
CA LEU A 139 0.88 15.54 -17.93
C LEU A 139 1.19 14.05 -17.77
N THR A 140 2.12 13.75 -16.85
CA THR A 140 2.47 12.37 -16.49
C THR A 140 1.95 12.02 -15.11
N MET A 141 1.37 10.83 -14.99
CA MET A 141 0.80 10.34 -13.75
C MET A 141 1.23 8.89 -13.48
N GLU A 142 1.54 8.57 -12.22
CA GLU A 142 1.77 7.20 -11.78
C GLU A 142 0.77 6.83 -10.68
N ASP A 143 0.02 5.76 -10.89
CA ASP A 143 -0.68 5.05 -9.82
C ASP A 143 0.26 4.01 -9.24
N LEU A 144 1.02 4.37 -8.20
CA LEU A 144 1.96 3.48 -7.52
C LEU A 144 1.25 2.48 -6.61
N GLY A 145 0.16 2.87 -6.01
CA GLY A 145 -0.73 2.02 -5.22
C GLY A 145 -0.15 1.50 -3.90
N SER A 146 1.07 0.96 -3.88
CA SER A 146 1.65 0.27 -2.71
C SER A 146 1.95 1.17 -1.51
N GLY A 147 2.29 2.43 -1.72
CA GLY A 147 2.56 3.39 -0.65
C GLY A 147 3.90 3.19 0.08
N VAL A 148 4.87 2.54 -0.55
CA VAL A 148 6.18 2.25 0.04
C VAL A 148 7.02 3.51 0.22
N LEU A 149 7.53 3.72 1.43
CA LEU A 149 8.49 4.79 1.79
C LEU A 149 9.86 4.24 2.20
N VAL A 150 9.95 2.95 2.54
CA VAL A 150 11.17 2.26 2.97
C VAL A 150 11.64 1.32 1.88
N ASP A 151 12.90 1.40 1.51
CA ASP A 151 13.50 0.45 0.56
C ASP A 151 13.73 -0.91 1.23
N PHE A 152 12.84 -1.87 0.97
CA PHE A 152 12.90 -3.21 1.53
C PHE A 152 14.09 -4.04 1.06
N SER A 153 14.79 -3.65 0.00
CA SER A 153 16.01 -4.34 -0.43
C SER A 153 17.13 -4.29 0.61
N LYS A 154 17.14 -3.26 1.47
CA LYS A 154 18.03 -3.16 2.63
C LYS A 154 17.82 -4.25 3.68
N TYR A 155 16.64 -4.90 3.64
CA TYR A 155 16.20 -5.94 4.60
C TYR A 155 16.11 -7.32 3.95
N GLY A 156 16.77 -7.51 2.79
CA GLY A 156 16.86 -8.80 2.12
C GLY A 156 15.63 -9.20 1.30
N LEU A 157 14.70 -8.28 1.06
CA LEU A 157 13.51 -8.48 0.25
C LEU A 157 13.71 -7.94 -1.18
N PRO A 158 12.94 -8.38 -2.16
CA PRO A 158 12.89 -7.77 -3.48
C PRO A 158 12.57 -6.28 -3.38
N LYS A 159 13.12 -5.53 -4.33
CA LYS A 159 12.88 -4.09 -4.38
C LYS A 159 11.45 -3.81 -4.83
N GLU A 160 10.73 -3.05 -4.02
CA GLU A 160 9.46 -2.42 -4.37
C GLU A 160 9.70 -0.93 -4.63
N PRO A 161 9.14 -0.33 -5.69
CA PRO A 161 9.34 1.08 -5.97
C PRO A 161 8.87 1.97 -4.82
N THR A 162 9.70 2.92 -4.41
CA THR A 162 9.34 3.85 -3.33
C THR A 162 8.69 5.11 -3.89
N ILE A 163 7.91 5.79 -3.05
CA ILE A 163 7.30 7.10 -3.38
C ILE A 163 8.37 8.11 -3.79
N GLN A 164 9.50 8.14 -3.06
CA GLN A 164 10.60 9.06 -3.33
C GLN A 164 11.24 8.81 -4.70
N GLU A 165 11.35 7.55 -5.13
CA GLU A 165 11.86 7.21 -6.47
C GLU A 165 10.90 7.67 -7.57
N SER A 166 9.59 7.53 -7.36
CA SER A 166 8.58 8.00 -8.30
C SER A 166 8.61 9.54 -8.46
N ILE A 167 8.69 10.27 -7.35
CA ILE A 167 8.84 11.74 -7.39
C ILE A 167 10.14 12.15 -8.08
N LYS A 168 11.26 11.49 -7.75
CA LYS A 168 12.58 11.78 -8.36
C LYS A 168 12.66 11.44 -9.85
N SER A 169 11.83 10.54 -10.36
CA SER A 169 11.79 10.22 -11.79
C SER A 169 11.29 11.39 -12.65
N GLY A 170 10.62 12.36 -12.03
CA GLY A 170 10.09 13.54 -12.69
C GLY A 170 8.63 13.41 -13.16
N ILE A 171 7.95 12.33 -12.77
CA ILE A 171 6.49 12.18 -12.92
C ILE A 171 5.78 13.36 -12.22
N ASP A 172 4.76 13.92 -12.86
CA ASP A 172 4.07 15.12 -12.39
C ASP A 172 3.14 14.85 -11.20
N ILE A 173 2.48 13.69 -11.19
CA ILE A 173 1.54 13.27 -10.14
C ILE A 173 1.74 11.80 -9.83
N VAL A 174 1.83 11.49 -8.54
CA VAL A 174 1.89 10.11 -8.01
C VAL A 174 0.72 9.90 -7.05
N THR A 175 0.00 8.79 -7.17
CA THR A 175 -1.06 8.41 -6.23
C THR A 175 -0.71 7.11 -5.49
N VAL A 176 -1.04 7.05 -4.20
CA VAL A 176 -0.73 5.91 -3.34
C VAL A 176 -1.83 5.62 -2.32
N SER A 177 -1.91 4.37 -1.87
CA SER A 177 -2.78 3.96 -0.75
C SER A 177 -2.07 4.16 0.59
N GLY A 178 -2.78 4.70 1.57
CA GLY A 178 -2.25 4.87 2.92
C GLY A 178 -2.30 3.62 3.79
N ASP A 179 -3.17 2.68 3.48
CA ASP A 179 -3.50 1.49 4.28
C ASP A 179 -2.82 0.19 3.81
N LYS A 180 -1.86 0.30 2.89
CA LYS A 180 -1.03 -0.82 2.46
C LYS A 180 0.34 -0.76 3.17
N LEU A 181 1.44 -0.80 2.41
CA LEU A 181 2.80 -0.83 2.96
C LEU A 181 3.23 0.48 3.65
N LEU A 182 2.48 1.58 3.46
CA LEU A 182 2.66 2.78 4.27
C LEU A 182 2.26 2.55 5.74
N GLY A 183 1.33 1.62 6.01
CA GLY A 183 0.92 1.26 7.37
C GLY A 183 0.03 2.26 8.08
N GLY A 184 -0.59 3.16 7.32
CA GLY A 184 -1.54 4.17 7.82
C GLY A 184 -3.00 3.73 7.74
N PRO A 185 -3.94 4.66 7.95
CA PRO A 185 -5.37 4.42 7.76
C PRO A 185 -5.73 4.39 6.29
N GLN A 186 -6.92 3.85 5.96
CA GLN A 186 -7.44 3.92 4.61
C GLN A 186 -7.54 5.37 4.15
N CYS A 187 -6.77 5.70 3.11
CA CYS A 187 -6.81 6.95 2.39
C CYS A 187 -6.06 6.81 1.05
N GLY A 188 -6.29 7.76 0.15
CA GLY A 188 -5.45 8.00 -1.01
C GLY A 188 -4.60 9.25 -0.77
N ILE A 189 -3.34 9.20 -1.15
CA ILE A 189 -2.44 10.34 -1.07
C ILE A 189 -2.02 10.69 -2.49
N ILE A 190 -2.24 11.93 -2.89
CA ILE A 190 -1.85 12.50 -4.19
C ILE A 190 -0.64 13.38 -3.94
N LEU A 191 0.44 13.11 -4.63
CA LEU A 191 1.72 13.79 -4.51
C LEU A 191 2.14 14.36 -5.85
N GLY A 192 2.81 15.49 -5.88
CA GLY A 192 3.31 16.01 -7.14
C GLY A 192 3.64 17.50 -7.13
N LYS A 193 3.63 18.11 -8.31
CA LYS A 193 3.91 19.53 -8.49
C LYS A 193 2.86 20.41 -7.82
N LYS A 194 3.29 21.40 -7.06
CA LYS A 194 2.42 22.29 -6.29
C LYS A 194 1.27 22.91 -7.11
N PRO A 195 1.49 23.45 -8.32
CA PRO A 195 0.41 24.03 -9.13
C PRO A 195 -0.70 23.03 -9.48
N LEU A 196 -0.34 21.74 -9.68
CA LEU A 196 -1.30 20.68 -9.99
C LEU A 196 -2.13 20.31 -8.75
N ILE A 197 -1.46 20.20 -7.60
CA ILE A 197 -2.15 19.93 -6.33
C ILE A 197 -3.13 21.06 -5.98
N GLU A 198 -2.75 22.34 -6.21
CA GLU A 198 -3.64 23.47 -5.98
C GLU A 198 -4.87 23.49 -6.93
N ARG A 199 -4.74 22.96 -8.15
CA ARG A 199 -5.89 22.75 -9.05
C ARG A 199 -6.82 21.67 -8.50
N LEU A 200 -6.28 20.50 -8.08
CA LEU A 200 -7.06 19.43 -7.49
C LEU A 200 -7.83 19.87 -6.24
N LYS A 201 -7.26 20.75 -5.41
CA LYS A 201 -7.93 21.33 -4.23
C LYS A 201 -9.20 22.12 -4.57
N LYS A 202 -9.33 22.61 -5.83
CA LYS A 202 -10.49 23.36 -6.31
C LYS A 202 -11.54 22.48 -7.01
N ASN A 203 -11.22 21.24 -7.34
CA ASN A 203 -12.15 20.32 -8.01
C ASN A 203 -13.33 19.98 -7.10
N GLN A 204 -14.55 19.96 -7.67
CA GLN A 204 -15.78 19.73 -6.90
C GLN A 204 -15.87 18.30 -6.31
N TYR A 205 -15.29 17.29 -6.97
CA TYR A 205 -15.23 15.94 -6.43
C TYR A 205 -14.47 15.85 -5.11
N LEU A 206 -13.52 16.75 -4.84
CA LEU A 206 -12.81 16.77 -3.58
C LEU A 206 -13.76 16.89 -2.39
N ARG A 207 -14.90 17.56 -2.55
CA ARG A 207 -15.90 17.68 -1.47
C ARG A 207 -16.47 16.31 -1.07
N ALA A 208 -16.69 15.42 -2.05
CA ALA A 208 -17.16 14.06 -1.81
C ALA A 208 -16.04 13.12 -1.34
N PHE A 209 -14.81 13.34 -1.82
CA PHE A 209 -13.64 12.47 -1.53
C PHE A 209 -12.86 12.90 -0.28
N ARG A 210 -13.30 13.92 0.39
CA ARG A 210 -12.62 14.50 1.54
C ARG A 210 -12.57 13.56 2.74
N VAL A 211 -11.36 13.35 3.29
CA VAL A 211 -11.16 12.60 4.53
C VAL A 211 -11.68 13.33 5.77
N ASN A 212 -12.00 12.58 6.80
CA ASN A 212 -12.36 13.11 8.11
C ASN A 212 -11.11 13.49 8.94
N LYS A 213 -11.35 14.12 10.09
CA LYS A 213 -10.27 14.57 10.98
C LYS A 213 -9.47 13.43 11.63
N ILE A 214 -10.12 12.28 11.87
CA ILE A 214 -9.47 11.11 12.50
C ILE A 214 -8.42 10.56 11.57
N THR A 215 -8.76 10.37 10.28
CA THR A 215 -7.81 9.93 9.25
C THR A 215 -6.58 10.85 9.17
N ILE A 216 -6.79 12.17 9.18
CA ILE A 216 -5.67 13.14 9.14
C ILE A 216 -4.79 13.00 10.37
N SER A 217 -5.40 12.94 11.57
CA SER A 217 -4.64 12.82 12.82
C SER A 217 -3.83 11.53 12.91
N ILE A 218 -4.40 10.40 12.45
CA ILE A 218 -3.67 9.12 12.41
C ILE A 218 -2.51 9.21 11.41
N LEU A 219 -2.76 9.74 10.19
CA LEU A 219 -1.71 9.91 9.18
C LEU A 219 -0.58 10.82 9.66
N GLU A 220 -0.89 11.92 10.31
CA GLU A 220 0.10 12.82 10.88
C GLU A 220 1.03 12.06 11.84
N ASN A 221 0.47 11.25 12.75
CA ASN A 221 1.27 10.42 13.65
C ASN A 221 2.12 9.38 12.89
N ILE A 222 1.57 8.71 11.88
CA ILE A 222 2.32 7.75 11.06
C ILE A 222 3.50 8.44 10.34
N PHE A 223 3.26 9.58 9.71
CA PHE A 223 4.30 10.32 9.02
C PHE A 223 5.37 10.90 9.97
N GLN A 224 5.05 11.16 11.25
CA GLN A 224 6.07 11.52 12.23
C GLN A 224 7.12 10.41 12.42
N TYR A 225 6.70 9.13 12.44
CA TYR A 225 7.64 8.01 12.50
C TYR A 225 8.57 7.95 11.28
N TYR A 226 8.07 8.27 10.08
CA TYR A 226 8.85 8.27 8.85
C TYR A 226 9.94 9.35 8.76
N LYS A 227 10.04 10.26 9.74
CA LYS A 227 11.19 11.18 9.86
C LYS A 227 12.49 10.43 10.16
N ASP A 228 12.39 9.27 10.79
CA ASP A 228 13.51 8.34 11.01
C ASP A 228 13.08 6.93 10.57
N GLU A 229 13.78 6.37 9.57
CA GLU A 229 13.47 5.04 9.03
C GLU A 229 13.48 3.95 10.12
N ARG A 230 14.37 4.07 11.14
CA ARG A 230 14.46 3.11 12.23
C ARG A 230 13.23 3.15 13.14
N GLU A 231 12.76 4.36 13.45
CA GLU A 231 11.54 4.53 14.24
C GLU A 231 10.30 4.04 13.45
N ALA A 232 10.23 4.33 12.15
CA ALA A 232 9.14 3.82 11.31
C ALA A 232 9.09 2.29 11.32
N ILE A 233 10.22 1.62 11.13
CA ILE A 233 10.33 0.16 11.14
C ILE A 233 9.91 -0.42 12.50
N LYS A 234 10.28 0.23 13.59
CA LYS A 234 9.98 -0.23 14.94
C LYS A 234 8.51 -0.05 15.31
N GLU A 235 7.93 1.09 14.99
CA GLU A 235 6.62 1.51 15.50
C GLU A 235 5.46 1.21 14.55
N ILE A 236 5.71 1.13 13.23
CA ILE A 236 4.67 0.80 12.24
C ILE A 236 4.55 -0.72 12.10
N PRO A 237 3.41 -1.33 12.51
CA PRO A 237 3.30 -2.79 12.62
C PRO A 237 3.64 -3.57 11.35
N ILE A 238 3.19 -3.10 10.18
CA ILE A 238 3.46 -3.80 8.91
C ILE A 238 4.95 -3.77 8.58
N LEU A 239 5.63 -2.65 8.79
CA LEU A 239 7.06 -2.52 8.55
C LEU A 239 7.85 -3.41 9.52
N ASN A 240 7.48 -3.38 10.80
CA ASN A 240 8.10 -4.22 11.83
C ASN A 240 8.00 -5.71 11.46
N MET A 241 6.80 -6.20 11.12
CA MET A 241 6.58 -7.60 10.74
C MET A 241 7.38 -8.01 9.50
N ILE A 242 7.48 -7.13 8.49
CA ILE A 242 8.19 -7.43 7.24
C ILE A 242 9.70 -7.48 7.46
N THR A 243 10.27 -6.57 8.26
CA THR A 243 11.71 -6.41 8.42
C THR A 243 12.29 -7.15 9.63
N GLU A 244 11.45 -7.74 10.48
CA GLU A 244 11.90 -8.43 11.68
C GLU A 244 12.79 -9.64 11.36
N GLU A 245 13.93 -9.71 12.05
CA GLU A 245 14.90 -10.81 11.91
C GLU A 245 14.29 -12.16 12.33
N LYS A 246 14.59 -13.20 11.54
CA LYS A 246 14.12 -14.58 11.78
C LYS A 246 14.40 -15.07 13.22
N GLY A 247 15.55 -14.70 13.80
CA GLY A 247 15.92 -15.08 15.17
C GLY A 247 14.93 -14.57 16.22
N LYS A 248 14.44 -13.33 16.12
CA LYS A 248 13.45 -12.77 17.05
C LYS A 248 12.09 -13.45 16.91
N VAL A 249 11.73 -13.86 15.69
CA VAL A 249 10.51 -14.63 15.46
C VAL A 249 10.60 -16.02 16.10
N LEU A 250 11.78 -16.67 16.04
CA LEU A 250 12.04 -17.95 16.73
C LEU A 250 11.92 -17.78 18.24
N GLU A 251 12.59 -16.80 18.84
CA GLU A 251 12.50 -16.52 20.29
C GLU A 251 11.05 -16.34 20.74
N ARG A 252 10.24 -15.63 19.96
CA ARG A 252 8.80 -15.44 20.23
C ARG A 252 8.02 -16.75 20.14
N ALA A 253 8.33 -17.60 19.15
CA ALA A 253 7.71 -18.91 19.01
C ALA A 253 8.08 -19.82 20.18
N GLU A 254 9.36 -19.83 20.62
CA GLU A 254 9.85 -20.61 21.74
C GLU A 254 9.17 -20.22 23.06
N LYS A 255 9.02 -18.90 23.32
CA LYS A 255 8.29 -18.41 24.50
C LYS A 255 6.84 -18.91 24.52
N LEU A 256 6.10 -18.78 23.42
CA LEU A 256 4.72 -19.23 23.34
C LEU A 256 4.62 -20.75 23.47
N SER A 257 5.50 -21.51 22.79
CA SER A 257 5.56 -22.97 22.89
C SER A 257 5.79 -23.43 24.32
N ALA A 258 6.70 -22.80 25.07
CA ALA A 258 6.97 -23.13 26.47
C ALA A 258 5.72 -22.93 27.35
N ILE A 259 5.04 -21.79 27.23
CA ILE A 259 3.80 -21.49 27.98
C ILE A 259 2.70 -22.54 27.68
N LEU A 260 2.53 -22.91 26.40
CA LEU A 260 1.54 -23.94 26.02
C LEU A 260 1.87 -25.31 26.60
N LYS A 261 3.16 -25.70 26.60
CA LYS A 261 3.61 -26.99 27.21
C LYS A 261 3.45 -27.03 28.71
N GLU A 262 3.71 -25.93 29.43
CA GLU A 262 3.44 -25.79 30.86
C GLU A 262 1.96 -26.02 31.19
N ARG A 263 1.06 -25.73 30.24
CA ARG A 263 -0.39 -25.97 30.35
C ARG A 263 -0.83 -27.34 29.77
N ASN A 264 0.10 -28.25 29.52
CA ASN A 264 -0.13 -29.59 28.95
C ASN A 264 -0.77 -29.59 27.56
N ILE A 265 -0.51 -28.54 26.75
CA ILE A 265 -0.96 -28.45 25.37
C ILE A 265 0.21 -28.84 24.45
N GLU A 266 0.07 -29.97 23.78
CA GLU A 266 1.08 -30.46 22.84
C GLU A 266 1.19 -29.51 21.62
N ASN A 267 2.40 -29.15 21.34
CA ASN A 267 2.72 -28.29 20.18
C ASN A 267 4.18 -28.50 19.76
N SER A 268 4.49 -28.11 18.54
CA SER A 268 5.84 -28.05 18.00
C SER A 268 6.08 -26.71 17.29
N ILE A 269 7.35 -26.35 17.13
CA ILE A 269 7.74 -25.17 16.34
C ILE A 269 8.21 -25.67 14.97
N ILE A 270 7.69 -25.07 13.93
CA ILE A 270 8.06 -25.39 12.54
C ILE A 270 8.54 -24.13 11.81
N GLU A 271 9.45 -24.31 10.85
CA GLU A 271 9.79 -23.28 9.90
C GLU A 271 8.65 -23.08 8.89
N THR A 272 8.38 -21.84 8.57
CA THR A 272 7.33 -21.47 7.61
C THR A 272 7.70 -20.18 6.90
N GLU A 273 6.82 -19.76 6.01
CA GLU A 273 6.91 -18.48 5.31
C GLU A 273 5.61 -17.71 5.53
N SER A 274 5.73 -16.41 5.79
CA SER A 274 4.59 -15.48 5.88
C SER A 274 4.46 -14.70 4.58
N LYS A 275 3.26 -14.56 4.06
CA LYS A 275 2.99 -13.69 2.90
C LYS A 275 2.86 -12.23 3.36
N ILE A 276 3.37 -11.30 2.56
CA ILE A 276 3.31 -9.87 2.85
C ILE A 276 1.89 -9.34 2.68
N GLY A 277 1.21 -9.70 1.58
CA GLY A 277 -0.20 -9.38 1.38
C GLY A 277 -0.63 -9.36 -0.08
N GLY A 278 -1.93 -9.55 -0.33
CA GLY A 278 -2.47 -9.65 -1.69
C GLY A 278 -2.60 -8.32 -2.44
N GLY A 279 -2.44 -7.18 -1.76
CA GLY A 279 -2.55 -5.85 -2.37
C GLY A 279 -1.22 -5.19 -2.71
N SER A 280 -0.10 -5.79 -2.26
CA SER A 280 1.26 -5.34 -2.54
C SER A 280 2.22 -6.49 -2.27
N MET A 281 3.17 -6.75 -3.16
CA MET A 281 4.15 -7.84 -3.08
C MET A 281 3.48 -9.23 -2.90
N PRO A 282 2.52 -9.65 -3.75
CA PRO A 282 1.68 -10.83 -3.52
C PRO A 282 2.43 -12.15 -3.59
N GLU A 283 3.51 -12.20 -4.35
CA GLU A 283 4.36 -13.39 -4.50
C GLU A 283 5.49 -13.45 -3.47
N GLU A 284 5.72 -12.36 -2.74
CA GLU A 284 6.83 -12.28 -1.81
C GLU A 284 6.46 -12.88 -0.46
N THR A 285 7.41 -13.65 0.07
CA THR A 285 7.31 -14.27 1.38
C THR A 285 8.49 -13.84 2.24
N VAL A 286 8.26 -13.82 3.55
CA VAL A 286 9.30 -13.62 4.55
C VAL A 286 9.43 -14.88 5.40
N GLU A 287 10.65 -15.28 5.70
CA GLU A 287 10.91 -16.41 6.58
C GLU A 287 10.29 -16.21 7.96
N SER A 288 9.70 -17.26 8.51
CA SER A 288 9.00 -17.24 9.78
C SER A 288 9.10 -18.57 10.51
N TYR A 289 8.63 -18.57 11.74
CA TYR A 289 8.35 -19.77 12.57
C TYR A 289 6.89 -19.76 12.98
N ALA A 290 6.32 -20.95 13.14
CA ALA A 290 4.94 -21.10 13.58
C ALA A 290 4.82 -22.15 14.68
N ILE A 291 3.85 -21.93 15.57
CA ILE A 291 3.38 -22.96 16.49
C ILE A 291 2.46 -23.89 15.70
N CYS A 292 2.78 -25.17 15.70
CA CYS A 292 2.02 -26.22 15.04
C CYS A 292 1.30 -27.06 16.09
N PHE A 293 -0.01 -27.23 15.97
CA PHE A 293 -0.83 -28.02 16.85
C PHE A 293 -1.15 -29.39 16.25
N THR A 294 -1.18 -30.42 17.11
CA THR A 294 -1.59 -31.77 16.74
C THR A 294 -3.12 -31.90 16.79
N GLY A 295 -3.72 -32.50 15.76
CA GLY A 295 -5.17 -32.74 15.69
C GLY A 295 -5.77 -32.43 14.33
N ASP A 296 -7.11 -32.46 14.26
CA ASP A 296 -7.84 -32.10 13.04
C ASP A 296 -7.68 -30.60 12.76
N ALA A 297 -6.93 -30.29 11.72
CA ALA A 297 -6.55 -28.92 11.38
C ALA A 297 -7.76 -28.00 11.08
N VAL A 298 -8.80 -28.56 10.42
CA VAL A 298 -10.02 -27.82 10.06
C VAL A 298 -10.85 -27.52 11.30
N LEU A 299 -10.95 -28.51 12.19
CA LEU A 299 -11.66 -28.35 13.46
C LEU A 299 -10.94 -27.35 14.38
N LEU A 300 -9.61 -27.43 14.47
CA LEU A 300 -8.79 -26.51 15.26
C LEU A 300 -8.92 -25.06 14.71
N GLU A 301 -8.79 -24.86 13.39
CA GLU A 301 -8.99 -23.54 12.78
C GLU A 301 -10.35 -22.95 13.16
N LYS A 302 -11.41 -23.74 13.01
CA LYS A 302 -12.77 -23.33 13.34
C LYS A 302 -12.93 -22.98 14.83
N ARG A 303 -12.35 -23.78 15.74
CA ARG A 303 -12.46 -23.55 17.18
C ARG A 303 -11.67 -22.31 17.62
N PHE A 304 -10.43 -22.16 17.17
CA PHE A 304 -9.60 -20.99 17.47
C PHE A 304 -10.23 -19.69 16.92
N ARG A 305 -10.74 -19.73 15.71
CA ARG A 305 -11.45 -18.59 15.10
C ARG A 305 -12.79 -18.30 15.79
N GLY A 306 -13.45 -19.30 16.32
CA GLY A 306 -14.74 -19.18 17.04
C GLY A 306 -14.61 -18.84 18.53
N ASN A 307 -13.42 -18.56 19.03
CA ASN A 307 -13.20 -18.15 20.42
C ASN A 307 -13.76 -16.73 20.66
N ASP A 308 -13.99 -16.33 21.92
CA ASP A 308 -14.52 -15.01 22.30
C ASP A 308 -13.67 -13.89 21.71
N ILE A 309 -12.36 -13.98 21.82
CA ILE A 309 -11.41 -13.21 21.04
C ILE A 309 -10.85 -14.16 19.96
N PRO A 310 -11.20 -13.98 18.69
CA PRO A 310 -10.78 -14.87 17.62
C PRO A 310 -9.26 -14.97 17.50
N VAL A 311 -8.72 -16.18 17.53
CA VAL A 311 -7.32 -16.47 17.24
C VAL A 311 -7.24 -16.99 15.81
N ILE A 312 -6.62 -16.21 14.93
CA ILE A 312 -6.55 -16.50 13.51
C ILE A 312 -5.24 -17.21 13.18
N GLY A 313 -5.34 -18.46 12.77
CA GLY A 313 -4.24 -19.23 12.23
C GLY A 313 -4.49 -19.62 10.77
N ARG A 314 -3.67 -20.52 10.26
CA ARG A 314 -3.82 -21.07 8.91
C ARG A 314 -3.55 -22.57 8.89
N ILE A 315 -4.05 -23.26 7.87
CA ILE A 315 -3.78 -24.66 7.64
C ILE A 315 -2.63 -24.77 6.63
N LYS A 316 -1.58 -25.52 6.99
CA LYS A 316 -0.44 -25.83 6.13
C LYS A 316 -0.08 -27.31 6.29
N ASN A 317 -0.04 -28.06 5.17
CA ASN A 317 0.28 -29.50 5.18
C ASN A 317 -0.56 -30.29 6.21
N ASP A 318 -1.88 -30.08 6.21
CA ASP A 318 -2.85 -30.71 7.11
C ASP A 318 -2.64 -30.43 8.62
N HIS A 319 -1.89 -29.37 8.94
CA HIS A 319 -1.71 -28.92 10.33
C HIS A 319 -2.25 -27.51 10.52
N PHE A 320 -2.88 -27.26 11.66
CA PHE A 320 -3.22 -25.90 12.09
C PHE A 320 -1.99 -25.23 12.70
N ILE A 321 -1.66 -24.04 12.20
CA ILE A 321 -0.48 -23.29 12.64
C ILE A 321 -0.81 -21.85 13.01
N LEU A 322 -0.12 -21.31 14.02
CA LEU A 322 -0.09 -19.92 14.39
C LEU A 322 1.27 -19.33 14.00
N ASP A 323 1.28 -18.40 13.07
CA ASP A 323 2.50 -17.77 12.55
C ASP A 323 3.04 -16.75 13.57
N ALA A 324 4.22 -17.03 14.15
CA ALA A 324 4.80 -16.21 15.20
C ALA A 324 5.17 -14.80 14.76
N LYS A 325 5.37 -14.56 13.45
CA LYS A 325 5.66 -13.23 12.91
C LYS A 325 4.50 -12.24 13.13
N THR A 326 3.28 -12.72 13.16
CA THR A 326 2.07 -11.90 13.33
C THR A 326 1.54 -11.87 14.78
N LEU A 327 2.17 -12.62 15.70
CA LEU A 327 1.80 -12.66 17.11
C LEU A 327 2.60 -11.62 17.91
N ARG A 328 1.99 -11.08 18.94
CA ARG A 328 2.65 -10.20 19.91
C ARG A 328 2.66 -10.85 21.28
N GLU A 329 3.71 -10.67 22.06
CA GLU A 329 3.80 -11.28 23.40
C GLU A 329 2.60 -10.94 24.31
N LYS A 330 2.01 -9.76 24.17
CA LYS A 330 0.81 -9.37 24.92
C LYS A 330 -0.44 -10.18 24.57
N ASP A 331 -0.45 -10.89 23.44
CA ASP A 331 -1.58 -11.70 22.98
C ASP A 331 -1.45 -13.16 23.48
N PHE A 332 -0.33 -13.54 24.14
CA PHE A 332 -0.04 -14.92 24.55
C PHE A 332 -1.03 -15.47 25.57
N GLU A 333 -1.47 -14.66 26.52
CA GLU A 333 -2.44 -15.08 27.53
C GLU A 333 -3.78 -15.48 26.87
N GLU A 334 -4.25 -14.68 25.91
CA GLU A 334 -5.49 -14.99 25.17
C GLU A 334 -5.33 -16.24 24.29
N ILE A 335 -4.20 -16.37 23.59
CA ILE A 335 -3.91 -17.54 22.76
C ILE A 335 -3.86 -18.81 23.61
N THR A 336 -3.19 -18.77 24.76
CA THR A 336 -3.10 -19.93 25.66
C THR A 336 -4.43 -20.27 26.31
N GLY A 337 -5.23 -19.26 26.71
CA GLY A 337 -6.59 -19.46 27.21
C GLY A 337 -7.53 -20.07 26.15
N ALA A 338 -7.41 -19.64 24.89
CA ALA A 338 -8.15 -20.26 23.78
C ALA A 338 -7.73 -21.72 23.58
N ALA A 339 -6.44 -22.00 23.62
CA ALA A 339 -5.93 -23.36 23.47
C ALA A 339 -6.39 -24.28 24.61
N GLU A 340 -6.39 -23.82 25.87
CA GLU A 340 -6.93 -24.57 27.01
C GLU A 340 -8.40 -24.97 26.78
N ARG A 341 -9.26 -24.04 26.37
CA ARG A 341 -10.68 -24.31 26.06
C ARG A 341 -10.90 -25.30 24.92
N ILE A 342 -9.90 -25.52 24.08
CA ILE A 342 -10.00 -26.37 22.89
C ILE A 342 -9.46 -27.77 23.18
N PHE A 343 -8.39 -27.88 23.98
CA PHE A 343 -7.65 -29.13 24.18
C PHE A 343 -7.91 -29.80 25.55
N LEU A 344 -8.36 -29.05 26.54
CA LEU A 344 -8.67 -29.53 27.91
C LEU A 344 -10.16 -29.52 28.21
#